data_c9fd1f9e3c24db3d1bffdabecc01694d
#
_entry.id   c9fd1f9e3c24db3d1bffdabecc01694d
#
_cell.length_a   1.000
_cell.length_b   1.000
_cell.length_c   1.000
_cell.angle_alpha   90.00
_cell.angle_beta   90.00
_cell.angle_gamma   90.00
#
_symmetry.space_group_name_H-M   'P 1'
#
loop_
_entity.id
_entity.type
_entity.pdbx_description
1 polymer ?
#
loop_
_entity_poly.entity_id
_entity_poly.type
_entity_poly.pdbx_seq_one_letter_code
_entity_poly.pdbx_strand_id
1 'polypeptide(L)'
;MIRFEMQSGDTIDIELYPEEAPKTCENFEKLVREGFFDGIHFHRIVPGFVIQGGDPTGTGTGGSKQNIPGEFRAAGVDNKISHEKGVLSMARSGSYTYGFDTASSQFFICLDDSCKALDGYYAAFGKVVDGMDVVDRIASVPTDSGDYPRMVTDEILIRRASII
;
A
#
# COMPACT_ATOMS: atom_id res chain seq x y z
N MET A 1 -11.56 9.83 -3.11
CA MET A 1 -10.14 9.85 -3.54
C MET A 1 -9.23 10.15 -2.35
N ILE A 2 -8.07 9.56 -2.30
CA ILE A 2 -7.10 9.74 -1.23
C ILE A 2 -5.90 10.52 -1.77
N ARG A 3 -5.39 11.46 -0.99
CA ARG A 3 -4.13 12.14 -1.29
C ARG A 3 -3.10 11.87 -0.22
N PHE A 4 -1.94 11.38 -0.62
CA PHE A 4 -0.73 11.39 0.20
C PHE A 4 0.07 12.65 -0.12
N GLU A 5 0.29 13.45 0.89
CA GLU A 5 1.15 14.62 0.84
C GLU A 5 2.48 14.22 1.49
N MET A 6 3.54 14.17 0.70
CA MET A 6 4.85 13.76 1.20
C MET A 6 5.53 14.91 1.92
N GLN A 7 6.47 14.61 2.82
CA GLN A 7 7.24 15.65 3.52
C GLN A 7 8.02 16.55 2.57
N SER A 8 8.37 16.03 1.39
CA SER A 8 8.99 16.81 0.30
C SER A 8 8.09 17.86 -0.32
N GLY A 9 6.78 17.78 -0.10
CA GLY A 9 5.76 18.62 -0.74
C GLY A 9 5.11 17.97 -1.97
N ASP A 10 5.63 16.86 -2.45
CA ASP A 10 5.03 16.12 -3.56
C ASP A 10 3.74 15.43 -3.13
N THR A 11 2.84 15.17 -4.09
CA THR A 11 1.56 14.52 -3.81
C THR A 11 1.35 13.28 -4.67
N ILE A 12 0.63 12.31 -4.11
CA ILE A 12 0.18 11.09 -4.79
C ILE A 12 -1.33 11.00 -4.58
N ASP A 13 -2.09 11.00 -5.67
CA ASP A 13 -3.54 10.88 -5.63
C ASP A 13 -3.97 9.47 -6.04
N ILE A 14 -4.87 8.90 -5.26
CA ILE A 14 -5.27 7.50 -5.35
C ILE A 14 -6.79 7.42 -5.43
N GLU A 15 -7.28 6.71 -6.45
CA GLU A 15 -8.68 6.32 -6.55
C GLU A 15 -8.88 4.97 -5.88
N LEU A 16 -9.89 4.84 -5.02
CA LEU A 16 -10.26 3.58 -4.38
C LEU A 16 -11.37 2.89 -5.17
N TYR A 17 -11.41 1.55 -5.08
CA TYR A 17 -12.40 0.72 -5.77
C TYR A 17 -13.26 -0.08 -4.76
N PRO A 18 -14.20 0.59 -4.07
CA PRO A 18 -15.00 -0.05 -3.03
C PRO A 18 -15.95 -1.14 -3.56
N GLU A 19 -16.23 -1.15 -4.85
CA GLU A 19 -17.04 -2.21 -5.46
C GLU A 19 -16.32 -3.55 -5.47
N GLU A 20 -14.99 -3.54 -5.62
CA GLU A 20 -14.16 -4.74 -5.65
C GLU A 20 -13.70 -5.17 -4.25
N ALA A 21 -13.39 -4.21 -3.39
CA ALA A 21 -12.85 -4.45 -2.05
C ALA A 21 -13.49 -3.51 -1.02
N PRO A 22 -14.79 -3.69 -0.70
CA PRO A 22 -15.54 -2.74 0.11
C PRO A 22 -15.00 -2.58 1.53
N LYS A 23 -14.66 -3.67 2.20
CA LYS A 23 -14.16 -3.65 3.58
C LYS A 23 -12.74 -3.10 3.66
N THR A 24 -11.92 -3.42 2.67
CA THR A 24 -10.56 -2.91 2.55
C THR A 24 -10.57 -1.40 2.36
N CYS A 25 -11.39 -0.90 1.44
CA CYS A 25 -11.54 0.54 1.20
C CYS A 25 -12.09 1.28 2.42
N GLU A 26 -13.11 0.72 3.07
CA GLU A 26 -13.68 1.30 4.29
C GLU A 26 -12.62 1.43 5.40
N ASN A 27 -11.86 0.37 5.63
CA ASN A 27 -10.78 0.38 6.61
C ASN A 27 -9.70 1.41 6.27
N PHE A 28 -9.28 1.46 5.02
CA PHE A 28 -8.25 2.39 4.56
C PHE A 28 -8.70 3.85 4.73
N GLU A 29 -9.92 4.17 4.33
CA GLU A 29 -10.49 5.50 4.53
C GLU A 29 -10.60 5.87 6.00
N LYS A 30 -11.02 4.94 6.85
CA LYS A 30 -11.08 5.14 8.30
C LYS A 30 -9.71 5.50 8.86
N LEU A 31 -8.67 4.76 8.48
CA LEU A 31 -7.30 5.04 8.92
C LEU A 31 -6.82 6.40 8.43
N VAL A 32 -7.15 6.77 7.20
CA VAL A 32 -6.84 8.11 6.67
C VAL A 32 -7.50 9.21 7.50
N ARG A 33 -8.79 9.06 7.81
CA ARG A 33 -9.53 10.05 8.62
C ARG A 33 -8.98 10.18 10.04
N GLU A 34 -8.47 9.10 10.60
CA GLU A 34 -7.86 9.08 11.93
C GLU A 34 -6.43 9.64 11.96
N GLY A 35 -5.86 10.00 10.82
CA GLY A 35 -4.48 10.45 10.73
C GLY A 35 -3.45 9.33 10.94
N PHE A 36 -3.85 8.08 10.77
CA PHE A 36 -3.00 6.92 11.05
C PHE A 36 -1.72 6.91 10.22
N PHE A 37 -1.79 7.30 8.95
CA PHE A 37 -0.65 7.28 8.04
C PHE A 37 0.26 8.49 8.16
N ASP A 38 -0.14 9.51 8.89
CA ASP A 38 0.66 10.72 9.06
C ASP A 38 1.94 10.40 9.83
N GLY A 39 3.08 10.76 9.25
CA GLY A 39 4.40 10.49 9.84
C GLY A 39 4.93 9.08 9.58
N ILE A 40 4.25 8.27 8.78
CA ILE A 40 4.70 6.91 8.40
C ILE A 40 5.46 6.99 7.08
N HIS A 41 6.58 6.29 6.98
CA HIS A 41 7.36 6.22 5.74
C HIS A 41 7.18 4.88 5.01
N PHE A 42 7.51 4.87 3.74
CA PHE A 42 7.60 3.62 2.97
C PHE A 42 8.84 2.86 3.43
N HIS A 43 8.64 1.78 4.18
CA HIS A 43 9.70 1.05 4.86
C HIS A 43 10.33 -0.08 4.04
N ARG A 44 9.68 -0.49 2.95
CA ARG A 44 10.19 -1.54 2.05
C ARG A 44 10.07 -1.06 0.61
N ILE A 45 11.18 -1.11 -0.10
CA ILE A 45 11.27 -0.62 -1.48
C ILE A 45 11.99 -1.68 -2.32
N VAL A 46 11.26 -2.29 -3.24
CA VAL A 46 11.77 -3.33 -4.14
C VAL A 46 11.66 -2.77 -5.57
N PRO A 47 12.73 -2.18 -6.13
CA PRO A 47 12.69 -1.60 -7.47
C PRO A 47 12.18 -2.59 -8.51
N GLY A 48 11.30 -2.13 -9.40
CA GLY A 48 10.68 -2.97 -10.42
C GLY A 48 9.58 -3.89 -9.91
N PHE A 49 9.27 -3.84 -8.62
CA PHE A 49 8.20 -4.63 -8.02
C PHE A 49 7.21 -3.75 -7.23
N VAL A 50 7.54 -3.38 -6.01
CA VAL A 50 6.63 -2.60 -5.14
C VAL A 50 7.37 -1.59 -4.27
N ILE A 51 6.62 -0.58 -3.77
CA ILE A 51 6.94 0.15 -2.56
C ILE A 51 5.88 -0.17 -1.53
N GLN A 52 6.26 -0.37 -0.28
CA GLN A 52 5.37 -0.79 0.80
C GLN A 52 5.48 0.14 2.00
N GLY A 53 4.35 0.49 2.56
CA GLY A 53 4.24 1.36 3.72
C GLY A 53 3.05 0.98 4.61
N GLY A 54 2.71 1.88 5.55
CA GLY A 54 1.55 1.67 6.42
C GLY A 54 1.86 0.98 7.74
N ASP A 55 3.14 0.78 8.07
CA ASP A 55 3.58 0.26 9.35
C ASP A 55 4.07 1.40 10.25
N PRO A 56 3.37 1.71 11.35
CA PRO A 56 3.80 2.77 12.25
C PRO A 56 5.14 2.51 12.92
N THR A 57 5.60 1.26 13.00
CA THR A 57 6.90 0.90 13.55
C THR A 57 8.03 1.01 12.51
N GLY A 58 7.70 1.00 11.23
CA GLY A 58 8.68 1.06 10.13
C GLY A 58 9.56 -0.19 9.98
N THR A 59 9.20 -1.29 10.62
CA THR A 59 10.00 -2.52 10.64
C THR A 59 9.45 -3.64 9.75
N GLY A 60 8.23 -3.48 9.27
CA GLY A 60 7.50 -4.52 8.54
C GLY A 60 6.66 -5.44 9.41
N THR A 61 6.74 -5.30 10.74
CA THR A 61 6.05 -6.18 11.69
C THR A 61 4.85 -5.54 12.37
N GLY A 62 4.67 -4.25 12.22
CA GLY A 62 3.58 -3.49 12.85
C GLY A 62 2.38 -3.30 11.93
N GLY A 63 1.34 -2.72 12.48
CA GLY A 63 0.12 -2.41 11.76
C GLY A 63 -0.90 -1.70 12.65
N SER A 64 -2.13 -1.58 12.15
CA SER A 64 -3.25 -1.11 12.95
C SER A 64 -3.71 -2.23 13.90
N LYS A 65 -4.57 -1.87 14.86
CA LYS A 65 -5.02 -2.82 15.89
C LYS A 65 -6.06 -3.83 15.38
N GLN A 66 -6.62 -3.61 14.20
CA GLN A 66 -7.72 -4.43 13.69
C GLN A 66 -7.37 -5.03 12.34
N ASN A 67 -7.39 -6.36 12.26
CA ASN A 67 -7.28 -7.08 10.99
C ASN A 67 -8.60 -7.01 10.21
N ILE A 68 -8.48 -7.13 8.89
CA ILE A 68 -9.62 -7.11 7.98
C ILE A 68 -9.68 -8.42 7.19
N PRO A 69 -10.88 -8.83 6.73
CA PRO A 69 -11.03 -10.01 5.87
C PRO A 69 -10.26 -9.83 4.55
N GLY A 70 -9.74 -10.92 4.02
CA GLY A 70 -9.11 -10.93 2.71
C GLY A 70 -10.14 -10.80 1.59
N GLU A 71 -10.07 -9.73 0.81
CA GLU A 71 -10.98 -9.49 -0.31
C GLU A 71 -10.29 -9.81 -1.63
N PHE A 72 -10.02 -11.10 -1.85
CA PHE A 72 -9.38 -11.64 -3.05
C PHE A 72 -9.91 -13.04 -3.34
N ARG A 73 -9.68 -13.54 -4.55
CA ARG A 73 -10.31 -14.78 -5.03
C ARG A 73 -10.02 -16.00 -4.15
N ALA A 74 -8.77 -16.17 -3.72
CA ALA A 74 -8.42 -17.30 -2.82
C ALA A 74 -9.19 -17.28 -1.50
N ALA A 75 -9.63 -16.11 -1.04
CA ALA A 75 -10.45 -15.93 0.16
C ALA A 75 -11.95 -15.95 -0.14
N GLY A 76 -12.36 -16.21 -1.38
CA GLY A 76 -13.77 -16.33 -1.77
C GLY A 76 -14.43 -15.04 -2.24
N VAL A 77 -13.65 -13.98 -2.48
CA VAL A 77 -14.18 -12.69 -2.98
C VAL A 77 -13.78 -12.50 -4.44
N ASP A 78 -14.75 -12.19 -5.29
CA ASP A 78 -14.52 -11.97 -6.73
C ASP A 78 -13.97 -10.58 -7.00
N ASN A 79 -12.74 -10.34 -6.57
CA ASN A 79 -12.02 -9.10 -6.84
C ASN A 79 -11.37 -9.20 -8.22
N LYS A 80 -11.79 -8.35 -9.15
CA LYS A 80 -11.37 -8.37 -10.55
C LYS A 80 -10.21 -7.46 -10.88
N ILE A 81 -9.69 -6.72 -9.90
CA ILE A 81 -8.56 -5.81 -10.12
C ILE A 81 -7.30 -6.64 -10.39
N SER A 82 -6.62 -6.36 -11.50
CA SER A 82 -5.30 -6.91 -11.78
C SER A 82 -4.22 -6.01 -11.18
N HIS A 83 -3.18 -6.61 -10.63
CA HIS A 83 -2.04 -5.89 -10.04
C HIS A 83 -1.13 -5.32 -11.13
N GLU A 84 -1.60 -4.28 -11.78
CA GLU A 84 -0.86 -3.52 -12.78
C GLU A 84 -0.06 -2.39 -12.11
N LYS A 85 0.85 -1.74 -12.86
CA LYS A 85 1.57 -0.56 -12.39
C LYS A 85 0.60 0.47 -11.81
N GLY A 86 0.89 0.95 -10.60
CA GLY A 86 0.10 1.95 -9.89
C GLY A 86 -1.00 1.40 -8.98
N VAL A 87 -1.29 0.11 -9.03
CA VAL A 87 -2.34 -0.50 -8.19
C VAL A 87 -1.89 -0.57 -6.73
N LEU A 88 -2.80 -0.21 -5.82
CA LEU A 88 -2.64 -0.40 -4.39
C LEU A 88 -3.27 -1.72 -3.95
N SER A 89 -2.57 -2.45 -3.10
CA SER A 89 -3.01 -3.72 -2.57
C SER A 89 -2.56 -3.86 -1.11
N MET A 90 -3.28 -4.65 -0.33
CA MET A 90 -2.93 -4.85 1.08
C MET A 90 -1.83 -5.89 1.23
N ALA A 91 -0.79 -5.53 1.98
CA ALA A 91 0.16 -6.52 2.49
C ALA A 91 -0.50 -7.36 3.56
N ARG A 92 -0.08 -8.61 3.68
CA ARG A 92 -0.59 -9.56 4.66
C ARG A 92 0.46 -10.60 5.03
N SER A 93 0.20 -11.32 6.11
CA SER A 93 1.00 -12.48 6.50
C SER A 93 0.46 -13.75 5.87
N GLY A 94 1.28 -14.80 5.86
CA GLY A 94 0.85 -16.11 5.39
C GLY A 94 1.36 -16.44 3.98
N SER A 95 0.62 -17.33 3.33
CA SER A 95 0.99 -17.85 2.01
C SER A 95 -0.22 -17.90 1.08
N TYR A 96 -0.09 -18.58 -0.05
CA TYR A 96 -1.21 -18.80 -0.99
C TYR A 96 -2.34 -19.64 -0.39
N THR A 97 -2.15 -20.29 0.76
CA THR A 97 -3.12 -21.21 1.36
C THR A 97 -3.57 -20.83 2.76
N TYR A 98 -2.95 -19.85 3.40
CA TYR A 98 -3.32 -19.42 4.76
C TYR A 98 -2.97 -17.95 5.02
N GLY A 99 -3.48 -17.41 6.13
CA GLY A 99 -3.23 -16.03 6.53
C GLY A 99 -4.06 -15.02 5.76
N PHE A 100 -5.23 -15.41 5.27
CA PHE A 100 -6.06 -14.56 4.39
C PHE A 100 -6.65 -13.33 5.08
N ASP A 101 -6.85 -13.38 6.39
CA ASP A 101 -7.49 -12.31 7.18
C ASP A 101 -6.47 -11.62 8.10
N THR A 102 -5.24 -11.45 7.64
CA THR A 102 -4.15 -10.88 8.45
C THR A 102 -3.75 -9.46 8.06
N ALA A 103 -4.34 -8.89 7.03
CA ALA A 103 -4.09 -7.50 6.65
C ALA A 103 -4.68 -6.55 7.68
N SER A 104 -4.02 -5.43 7.93
CA SER A 104 -4.54 -4.36 8.80
C SER A 104 -4.30 -2.97 8.23
N SER A 105 -3.05 -2.53 8.08
CA SER A 105 -2.74 -1.19 7.58
C SER A 105 -1.59 -1.15 6.56
N GLN A 106 -0.72 -2.16 6.55
CA GLN A 106 0.36 -2.18 5.56
C GLN A 106 -0.20 -2.40 4.16
N PHE A 107 0.27 -1.61 3.24
CA PHE A 107 -0.13 -1.66 1.83
C PHE A 107 1.11 -1.52 0.94
N PHE A 108 0.96 -1.89 -0.32
CA PHE A 108 1.99 -1.67 -1.32
C PHE A 108 1.41 -1.05 -2.59
N ILE A 109 2.26 -0.36 -3.32
CA ILE A 109 1.95 0.20 -4.63
C ILE A 109 2.80 -0.55 -5.65
N CYS A 110 2.17 -1.12 -6.66
CA CYS A 110 2.84 -1.84 -7.72
C CYS A 110 3.64 -0.89 -8.61
N LEU A 111 4.89 -1.23 -8.86
CA LEU A 111 5.78 -0.44 -9.71
C LEU A 111 5.81 -0.94 -11.16
N ASP A 112 5.32 -2.15 -11.41
CA ASP A 112 5.39 -2.80 -12.70
C ASP A 112 4.27 -3.84 -12.84
N ASP A 113 3.97 -4.23 -14.07
CA ASP A 113 2.97 -5.26 -14.38
C ASP A 113 3.41 -6.68 -13.94
N SER A 114 4.68 -6.85 -13.53
CA SER A 114 5.14 -8.08 -12.88
C SER A 114 4.35 -8.45 -11.63
N CYS A 115 3.70 -7.47 -10.99
CA CYS A 115 2.82 -7.69 -9.84
C CYS A 115 1.56 -8.51 -10.16
N LYS A 116 1.25 -8.76 -11.43
CA LYS A 116 0.11 -9.59 -11.84
C LYS A 116 0.18 -11.01 -11.27
N ALA A 117 1.35 -11.49 -10.92
CA ALA A 117 1.53 -12.77 -10.22
C ALA A 117 0.81 -12.80 -8.84
N LEU A 118 0.47 -11.64 -8.28
CA LEU A 118 -0.25 -11.51 -7.01
C LEU A 118 -1.78 -11.59 -7.16
N ASP A 119 -2.28 -11.56 -8.39
CA ASP A 119 -3.72 -11.59 -8.65
C ASP A 119 -4.37 -12.83 -8.02
N GLY A 120 -5.48 -12.59 -7.34
CA GLY A 120 -6.24 -13.65 -6.66
C GLY A 120 -5.75 -14.00 -5.26
N TYR A 121 -4.62 -13.45 -4.79
CA TYR A 121 -4.02 -13.77 -3.48
C TYR A 121 -3.81 -12.56 -2.58
N TYR A 122 -4.02 -11.37 -3.08
CA TYR A 122 -3.90 -10.10 -2.35
C TYR A 122 -5.07 -9.19 -2.70
N ALA A 123 -5.51 -8.41 -1.74
CA ALA A 123 -6.64 -7.51 -1.89
C ALA A 123 -6.23 -6.19 -2.55
N ALA A 124 -6.23 -6.14 -3.87
CA ALA A 124 -6.10 -4.90 -4.61
C ALA A 124 -7.35 -4.04 -4.35
N PHE A 125 -7.16 -2.75 -4.09
CA PHE A 125 -8.29 -1.90 -3.68
C PHE A 125 -8.26 -0.48 -4.23
N GLY A 126 -7.24 -0.10 -4.96
CA GLY A 126 -7.13 1.25 -5.54
C GLY A 126 -6.02 1.36 -6.56
N LYS A 127 -5.88 2.56 -7.11
CA LYS A 127 -4.86 2.85 -8.12
C LYS A 127 -4.42 4.31 -8.03
N VAL A 128 -3.13 4.55 -8.22
CA VAL A 128 -2.57 5.90 -8.39
C VAL A 128 -3.10 6.49 -9.69
N VAL A 129 -3.75 7.64 -9.60
CA VAL A 129 -4.29 8.37 -10.76
C VAL A 129 -3.49 9.62 -11.08
N ASP A 130 -2.71 10.13 -10.13
CA ASP A 130 -1.78 11.25 -10.32
C ASP A 130 -0.61 11.10 -9.36
N GLY A 131 0.60 11.43 -9.80
CA GLY A 131 1.80 11.32 -8.98
C GLY A 131 2.55 10.01 -9.12
N MET A 132 2.37 9.25 -10.19
CA MET A 132 3.16 8.03 -10.40
C MET A 132 4.66 8.32 -10.54
N ASP A 133 5.03 9.50 -11.03
CA ASP A 133 6.40 9.99 -11.06
C ASP A 133 6.98 10.16 -9.65
N VAL A 134 6.16 10.57 -8.68
CA VAL A 134 6.54 10.64 -7.26
C VAL A 134 6.81 9.23 -6.72
N VAL A 135 5.94 8.27 -7.03
CA VAL A 135 6.12 6.86 -6.65
C VAL A 135 7.42 6.32 -7.23
N ASP A 136 7.72 6.60 -8.49
CA ASP A 136 8.95 6.16 -9.14
C ASP A 136 10.21 6.77 -8.48
N ARG A 137 10.13 8.02 -8.02
CA ARG A 137 11.23 8.64 -7.26
C ARG A 137 11.42 7.99 -5.90
N ILE A 138 10.34 7.65 -5.20
CA ILE A 138 10.41 6.89 -3.95
C ILE A 138 11.12 5.55 -4.19
N ALA A 139 10.80 4.88 -5.29
CA ALA A 139 11.40 3.61 -5.66
C ALA A 139 12.89 3.70 -5.96
N SER A 140 13.44 4.90 -6.14
CA SER A 140 14.84 5.14 -6.52
C SER A 140 15.75 5.43 -5.34
N VAL A 141 15.22 5.54 -4.10
CA VAL A 141 16.07 5.82 -2.94
C VAL A 141 16.99 4.65 -2.60
N PRO A 142 18.20 4.93 -2.06
CA PRO A 142 19.11 3.85 -1.68
C PRO A 142 18.51 2.93 -0.61
N THR A 143 18.67 1.63 -0.83
CA THR A 143 18.18 0.60 0.08
C THR A 143 19.34 -0.28 0.57
N ASP A 144 19.12 -1.01 1.66
CA ASP A 144 20.04 -2.02 2.15
C ASP A 144 19.75 -3.39 1.48
N SER A 145 20.44 -4.45 1.90
CA SER A 145 20.29 -5.78 1.33
C SER A 145 18.93 -6.43 1.61
N GLY A 146 18.15 -5.87 2.55
CA GLY A 146 16.80 -6.35 2.91
C GLY A 146 15.68 -5.50 2.31
N ASP A 147 15.98 -4.64 1.33
CA ASP A 147 15.03 -3.74 0.67
C ASP A 147 14.46 -2.64 1.58
N TYR A 148 15.14 -2.35 2.68
CA TYR A 148 14.79 -1.23 3.56
C TYR A 148 15.55 0.03 3.12
N PRO A 149 14.89 1.22 3.12
CA PRO A 149 15.58 2.47 2.86
C PRO A 149 16.73 2.67 3.85
N ARG A 150 17.89 3.11 3.36
CA ARG A 150 19.05 3.38 4.22
C ARG A 150 18.85 4.58 5.12
N MET A 151 17.98 5.52 4.70
CA MET A 151 17.60 6.71 5.46
C MET A 151 16.12 6.99 5.25
N VAL A 152 15.47 7.55 6.26
CA VAL A 152 14.12 8.11 6.10
C VAL A 152 14.28 9.55 5.57
N THR A 153 14.06 9.70 4.27
CA THR A 153 14.13 11.00 3.59
C THR A 153 12.74 11.62 3.48
N ASP A 154 12.70 12.93 3.17
CA ASP A 154 11.44 13.64 2.95
C ASP A 154 10.61 13.04 1.79
N GLU A 155 11.29 12.43 0.82
CA GLU A 155 10.64 11.81 -0.34
C GLU A 155 9.79 10.59 0.02
N ILE A 156 10.19 9.82 1.05
CA ILE A 156 9.52 8.58 1.43
C ILE A 156 8.63 8.72 2.67
N LEU A 157 8.61 9.89 3.29
CA LEU A 157 7.85 10.16 4.51
C LEU A 157 6.51 10.81 4.14
N ILE A 158 5.42 10.19 4.55
CA ILE A 158 4.08 10.75 4.41
C ILE A 158 3.90 11.79 5.50
N ARG A 159 3.76 13.07 5.11
CA ARG A 159 3.43 14.13 6.05
C ARG A 159 1.96 14.03 6.47
N ARG A 160 1.08 13.82 5.50
CA ARG A 160 -0.36 13.76 5.72
C ARG A 160 -1.05 12.94 4.65
N ALA A 161 -2.00 12.12 5.05
CA ALA A 161 -2.96 11.47 4.17
C ALA A 161 -4.34 12.07 4.40
N SER A 162 -5.06 12.38 3.34
CA SER A 162 -6.39 12.99 3.41
C SER A 162 -7.34 12.46 2.34
N ILE A 163 -8.64 12.59 2.61
CA ILE A 163 -9.68 12.32 1.62
C ILE A 163 -9.97 13.64 0.90
N ILE A 164 -9.89 13.63 -0.41
CA ILE A 164 -10.12 14.80 -1.24
C ILE A 164 -11.32 14.64 -2.15
#